data_a6b4013795ba674fb07bdd45dc5725e2
#
_entry.id   a6b4013795ba674fb07bdd45dc5725e2
#
_cell.length_a   1.000
_cell.length_b   1.000
_cell.length_c   1.000
_cell.angle_alpha   90.00
_cell.angle_beta   90.00
_cell.angle_gamma   90.00
#
_symmetry.space_group_name_H-M   'P 1'
#
loop_
_entity.id
_entity.type
_entity.pdbx_description
1 polymer ?
#
loop_
_entity_poly.entity_id
_entity_poly.type
_entity_poly.pdbx_seq_one_letter_code
_entity_poly.pdbx_strand_id
1 'polypeptide(L)'
;VNDCFKPISKYWDRINRPEQLIPSMLEAMRVLTSPSETGTVTISLPHDVQAETYEFPDEFFQKRMWNIPRLIPDQYLIGKAIKAIKKSNRPMIISGGGVIYSEAEEELKKLIEKTGIPVAETFAGKGSLHYKHELNLGAMGATGTKGANEISNEADLVIGIGTRYSDFTSASKSAWQNPCLLYTS
;
A
#
# COMPACT_ATOMS: atom_id res chain seq x y z
N VAL A 1 -24.88 4.11 17.53
CA VAL A 1 -23.56 3.45 17.60
C VAL A 1 -23.06 3.06 16.20
N ASN A 2 -23.89 2.40 15.36
CA ASN A 2 -23.43 1.90 14.03
C ASN A 2 -22.97 3.02 13.08
N ASP A 3 -23.62 4.20 13.11
CA ASP A 3 -23.26 5.35 12.27
C ASP A 3 -21.89 5.95 12.61
N CYS A 4 -21.34 5.66 13.78
CA CYS A 4 -19.98 6.08 14.15
C CYS A 4 -18.90 5.53 13.21
N PHE A 5 -19.18 4.42 12.52
CA PHE A 5 -18.24 3.80 11.57
C PHE A 5 -18.38 4.35 10.14
N LYS A 6 -19.45 5.07 9.81
CA LYS A 6 -19.64 5.65 8.47
C LYS A 6 -18.46 6.51 8.02
N PRO A 7 -17.95 7.46 8.82
CA PRO A 7 -16.89 8.37 8.36
C PRO A 7 -15.55 7.69 8.07
N ILE A 8 -15.33 6.52 8.66
CA ILE A 8 -14.07 5.76 8.51
C ILE A 8 -14.20 4.59 7.55
N SER A 9 -15.39 4.37 6.97
CA SER A 9 -15.64 3.27 6.03
C SER A 9 -15.69 3.78 4.59
N LYS A 10 -15.07 3.03 3.67
CA LYS A 10 -15.23 3.20 2.23
C LYS A 10 -16.57 2.69 1.75
N TYR A 11 -17.04 1.63 2.39
CA TYR A 11 -18.39 1.12 2.22
C TYR A 11 -18.98 0.85 3.59
N TRP A 12 -20.19 1.35 3.81
CA TRP A 12 -20.94 1.13 5.03
C TRP A 12 -22.39 0.79 4.69
N ASP A 13 -22.88 -0.27 5.27
CA ASP A 13 -24.30 -0.63 5.16
C ASP A 13 -24.84 -1.18 6.47
N ARG A 14 -26.15 -1.05 6.65
CA ARG A 14 -26.91 -1.69 7.71
C ARG A 14 -27.97 -2.58 7.09
N ILE A 15 -27.89 -3.85 7.37
CA ILE A 15 -28.83 -4.85 6.88
C ILE A 15 -30.14 -4.73 7.68
N ASN A 16 -31.19 -4.30 7.02
CA ASN A 16 -32.52 -4.16 7.63
C ASN A 16 -33.46 -5.31 7.24
N ARG A 17 -33.06 -6.12 6.25
CA ARG A 17 -33.76 -7.32 5.79
C ARG A 17 -32.75 -8.33 5.30
N PRO A 18 -32.98 -9.65 5.46
CA PRO A 18 -32.02 -10.67 5.05
C PRO A 18 -31.59 -10.60 3.59
N GLU A 19 -32.50 -10.33 2.66
CA GLU A 19 -32.20 -10.25 1.23
C GLU A 19 -31.22 -9.12 0.86
N GLN A 20 -31.14 -8.05 1.67
CA GLN A 20 -30.20 -6.96 1.47
C GLN A 20 -28.73 -7.42 1.61
N LEU A 21 -28.50 -8.53 2.31
CA LEU A 21 -27.17 -9.08 2.48
C LEU A 21 -26.50 -9.42 1.13
N ILE A 22 -27.30 -9.86 0.14
CA ILE A 22 -26.81 -10.28 -1.17
C ILE A 22 -26.07 -9.12 -1.88
N PRO A 23 -26.72 -7.97 -2.19
CA PRO A 23 -26.02 -6.84 -2.84
C PRO A 23 -24.95 -6.23 -1.94
N SER A 24 -25.18 -6.17 -0.61
CA SER A 24 -24.23 -5.57 0.31
C SER A 24 -22.90 -6.33 0.37
N MET A 25 -22.94 -7.66 0.34
CA MET A 25 -21.72 -8.48 0.32
C MET A 25 -20.96 -8.35 -1.00
N LEU A 26 -21.68 -8.25 -2.12
CA LEU A 26 -21.04 -8.04 -3.43
C LEU A 26 -20.34 -6.68 -3.49
N GLU A 27 -20.99 -5.64 -3.01
CA GLU A 27 -20.41 -4.29 -2.97
C GLU A 27 -19.22 -4.22 -1.99
N ALA A 28 -19.33 -4.86 -0.83
CA ALA A 28 -18.23 -5.01 0.11
C ALA A 28 -16.98 -5.62 -0.56
N MET A 29 -17.17 -6.73 -1.26
CA MET A 29 -16.07 -7.39 -1.96
C MET A 29 -15.52 -6.55 -3.11
N ARG A 30 -16.37 -5.83 -3.85
CA ARG A 30 -15.93 -4.89 -4.86
C ARG A 30 -14.97 -3.84 -4.28
N VAL A 31 -15.33 -3.26 -3.13
CA VAL A 31 -14.48 -2.26 -2.46
C VAL A 31 -13.19 -2.88 -1.94
N LEU A 32 -13.26 -4.04 -1.29
CA LEU A 32 -12.08 -4.72 -0.73
C LEU A 32 -11.06 -5.15 -1.80
N THR A 33 -11.51 -5.42 -3.03
CA THR A 33 -10.66 -5.88 -4.13
C THR A 33 -10.30 -4.78 -5.13
N SER A 34 -10.80 -3.57 -4.95
CA SER A 34 -10.47 -2.44 -5.82
C SER A 34 -9.07 -1.89 -5.53
N PRO A 35 -8.15 -1.79 -6.49
CA PRO A 35 -6.81 -1.26 -6.26
C PRO A 35 -6.80 0.23 -5.88
N SER A 36 -7.78 1.00 -6.34
CA SER A 36 -7.87 2.46 -6.11
C SER A 36 -8.79 2.86 -4.97
N GLU A 37 -9.83 2.05 -4.70
CA GLU A 37 -10.87 2.39 -3.73
C GLU A 37 -10.85 1.52 -2.48
N THR A 38 -9.90 0.58 -2.38
CA THR A 38 -9.82 -0.32 -1.22
C THR A 38 -9.76 0.44 0.10
N GLY A 39 -10.43 -0.10 1.10
CA GLY A 39 -10.48 0.50 2.43
C GLY A 39 -11.41 -0.27 3.35
N THR A 40 -11.66 0.30 4.51
CA THR A 40 -12.51 -0.31 5.53
C THR A 40 -13.94 -0.51 5.01
N VAL A 41 -14.47 -1.71 5.20
CA VAL A 41 -15.86 -2.04 4.97
C VAL A 41 -16.53 -2.34 6.31
N THR A 42 -17.68 -1.74 6.55
CA THR A 42 -18.49 -2.00 7.74
C THR A 42 -19.89 -2.44 7.32
N ILE A 43 -20.29 -3.64 7.71
CA ILE A 43 -21.65 -4.14 7.55
C ILE A 43 -22.23 -4.41 8.95
N SER A 44 -23.29 -3.70 9.27
CA SER A 44 -24.02 -3.86 10.53
C SER A 44 -25.15 -4.87 10.36
N LEU A 45 -25.14 -5.90 11.21
CA LEU A 45 -26.15 -6.97 11.24
C LEU A 45 -26.95 -6.85 12.53
N PRO A 46 -28.15 -6.23 12.54
CA PRO A 46 -29.01 -6.15 13.71
C PRO A 46 -29.44 -7.53 14.21
N HIS A 47 -29.60 -7.66 15.52
CA HIS A 47 -29.88 -8.95 16.16
C HIS A 47 -31.22 -9.56 15.74
N ASP A 48 -32.22 -8.71 15.55
CA ASP A 48 -33.55 -9.09 15.06
C ASP A 48 -33.49 -9.65 13.64
N VAL A 49 -32.79 -8.96 12.74
CA VAL A 49 -32.60 -9.43 11.34
C VAL A 49 -31.82 -10.74 11.27
N GLN A 50 -30.85 -10.97 12.15
CA GLN A 50 -30.11 -12.22 12.20
C GLN A 50 -30.99 -13.43 12.58
N ALA A 51 -32.12 -13.19 13.26
CA ALA A 51 -33.08 -14.20 13.67
C ALA A 51 -34.15 -14.48 12.59
N GLU A 52 -34.22 -13.65 11.54
CA GLU A 52 -35.17 -13.85 10.45
C GLU A 52 -34.78 -15.01 9.56
N THR A 53 -35.80 -15.70 9.04
CA THR A 53 -35.61 -16.78 8.06
C THR A 53 -35.76 -16.22 6.66
N TYR A 54 -34.79 -16.54 5.79
CA TYR A 54 -34.81 -16.15 4.39
C TYR A 54 -34.22 -17.27 3.51
N GLU A 55 -34.82 -17.54 2.37
CA GLU A 55 -34.33 -18.49 1.40
C GLU A 55 -33.36 -17.81 0.44
N PHE A 56 -32.06 -17.91 0.75
CA PHE A 56 -31.04 -17.37 -0.10
C PHE A 56 -30.88 -18.19 -1.38
N PRO A 57 -30.75 -17.56 -2.55
CA PRO A 57 -30.46 -18.28 -3.79
C PRO A 57 -29.14 -19.06 -3.70
N ASP A 58 -29.09 -20.24 -4.30
CA ASP A 58 -27.89 -21.10 -4.31
C ASP A 58 -26.67 -20.38 -4.90
N GLU A 59 -26.89 -19.48 -5.87
CA GLU A 59 -25.84 -18.65 -6.49
C GLU A 59 -25.13 -17.74 -5.49
N PHE A 60 -25.80 -17.35 -4.40
CA PHE A 60 -25.16 -16.54 -3.36
C PHE A 60 -24.04 -17.30 -2.65
N PHE A 61 -24.18 -18.59 -2.47
CA PHE A 61 -23.19 -19.44 -1.80
C PHE A 61 -22.12 -20.00 -2.72
N GLN A 62 -22.23 -19.79 -4.02
CA GLN A 62 -21.23 -20.26 -4.96
C GLN A 62 -19.91 -19.53 -4.77
N LYS A 63 -18.81 -20.27 -4.87
CA LYS A 63 -17.46 -19.73 -4.81
C LYS A 63 -17.23 -18.73 -5.96
N ARG A 64 -16.94 -17.48 -5.62
CA ARG A 64 -16.56 -16.44 -6.56
C ARG A 64 -15.07 -16.18 -6.51
N MET A 65 -14.47 -15.95 -7.67
CA MET A 65 -13.07 -15.52 -7.76
C MET A 65 -13.03 -14.00 -7.85
N TRP A 66 -12.34 -13.38 -6.90
CA TRP A 66 -12.13 -11.93 -6.85
C TRP A 66 -10.69 -11.64 -7.23
N ASN A 67 -10.50 -11.12 -8.43
CA ASN A 67 -9.18 -10.74 -8.91
C ASN A 67 -8.88 -9.29 -8.53
N ILE A 68 -7.70 -9.06 -7.97
CA ILE A 68 -7.18 -7.70 -7.75
C ILE A 68 -6.41 -7.32 -9.01
N PRO A 69 -6.93 -6.40 -9.86
CA PRO A 69 -6.23 -6.01 -11.07
C PRO A 69 -4.95 -5.24 -10.74
N ARG A 70 -3.89 -5.49 -11.49
CA ARG A 70 -2.63 -4.75 -11.43
C ARG A 70 -2.61 -3.72 -12.55
N LEU A 71 -2.52 -2.44 -12.20
CA LEU A 71 -2.46 -1.36 -13.18
C LEU A 71 -1.11 -1.38 -13.89
N ILE A 72 -1.14 -1.26 -15.22
CA ILE A 72 0.07 -1.10 -16.03
C ILE A 72 0.51 0.35 -15.94
N PRO A 73 1.76 0.65 -15.55
CA PRO A 73 2.25 2.01 -15.45
C PRO A 73 2.43 2.65 -16.83
N ASP A 74 2.31 3.97 -16.88
CA ASP A 74 2.55 4.74 -18.10
C ASP A 74 4.03 4.67 -18.52
N GLN A 75 4.29 4.27 -19.76
CA GLN A 75 5.65 4.06 -20.29
C GLN A 75 6.46 5.34 -20.37
N TYR A 76 5.81 6.49 -20.61
CA TYR A 76 6.49 7.77 -20.65
C TYR A 76 6.99 8.18 -19.24
N LEU A 77 6.17 7.93 -18.21
CA LEU A 77 6.55 8.20 -16.81
C LEU A 77 7.66 7.27 -16.35
N ILE A 78 7.61 5.99 -16.73
CA ILE A 78 8.73 5.05 -16.49
C ILE A 78 10.02 5.57 -17.15
N GLY A 79 9.93 6.02 -18.39
CA GLY A 79 11.08 6.60 -19.10
C GLY A 79 11.68 7.81 -18.38
N LYS A 80 10.86 8.67 -17.77
CA LYS A 80 11.32 9.78 -16.93
C LYS A 80 12.02 9.30 -15.66
N ALA A 81 11.44 8.32 -14.96
CA ALA A 81 12.03 7.74 -13.76
C ALA A 81 13.40 7.12 -14.05
N ILE A 82 13.52 6.34 -15.12
CA ILE A 82 14.79 5.76 -15.55
C ILE A 82 15.85 6.84 -15.83
N LYS A 83 15.48 7.92 -16.52
CA LYS A 83 16.40 9.04 -16.78
C LYS A 83 16.87 9.71 -15.49
N ALA A 84 15.96 9.89 -14.51
CA ALA A 84 16.33 10.46 -13.21
C ALA A 84 17.28 9.55 -12.44
N ILE A 85 17.01 8.25 -12.40
CA ILE A 85 17.88 7.27 -11.75
C ILE A 85 19.29 7.27 -12.39
N LYS A 86 19.36 7.27 -13.72
CA LYS A 86 20.65 7.30 -14.44
C LYS A 86 21.44 8.59 -14.23
N LYS A 87 20.78 9.69 -13.94
CA LYS A 87 21.42 11.00 -13.70
C LYS A 87 21.88 11.17 -12.24
N SER A 88 21.27 10.44 -11.33
CA SER A 88 21.60 10.51 -9.91
C SER A 88 22.92 9.85 -9.59
N ASN A 89 23.68 10.44 -8.67
CA ASN A 89 24.93 9.89 -8.14
C ASN A 89 24.74 9.14 -6.82
N ARG A 90 23.70 9.50 -6.06
CA ARG A 90 23.37 8.92 -4.74
C ARG A 90 21.86 8.62 -4.63
N PRO A 91 21.35 7.73 -5.48
CA PRO A 91 19.93 7.36 -5.40
C PRO A 91 19.68 6.50 -4.17
N MET A 92 18.48 6.61 -3.62
CA MET A 92 17.99 5.78 -2.52
C MET A 92 16.54 5.37 -2.79
N ILE A 93 16.17 4.14 -2.44
CA ILE A 93 14.79 3.65 -2.49
C ILE A 93 14.20 3.66 -1.08
N ILE A 94 12.94 4.12 -0.99
CA ILE A 94 12.10 3.94 0.19
C ILE A 94 10.97 2.99 -0.17
N SER A 95 11.01 1.79 0.40
CA SER A 95 10.02 0.74 0.18
C SER A 95 8.88 0.85 1.18
N GLY A 96 7.66 0.94 0.69
CA GLY A 96 6.44 0.99 1.48
C GLY A 96 5.63 -0.29 1.44
N GLY A 97 4.50 -0.31 2.15
CA GLY A 97 3.59 -1.45 2.19
C GLY A 97 3.00 -1.86 0.84
N GLY A 98 2.99 -0.94 -0.13
CA GLY A 98 2.54 -1.23 -1.49
C GLY A 98 3.40 -2.27 -2.21
N VAL A 99 4.68 -2.43 -1.87
CA VAL A 99 5.53 -3.48 -2.42
C VAL A 99 5.01 -4.86 -2.00
N ILE A 100 4.75 -5.03 -0.70
CA ILE A 100 4.21 -6.28 -0.13
C ILE A 100 2.80 -6.54 -0.66
N TYR A 101 1.93 -5.52 -0.66
CA TYR A 101 0.57 -5.64 -1.19
C TYR A 101 0.53 -6.04 -2.67
N SER A 102 1.52 -5.60 -3.43
CA SER A 102 1.65 -5.92 -4.86
C SER A 102 2.40 -7.22 -5.13
N GLU A 103 2.88 -7.91 -4.08
CA GLU A 103 3.71 -9.12 -4.20
C GLU A 103 4.95 -8.88 -5.09
N ALA A 104 5.59 -7.70 -4.90
CA ALA A 104 6.67 -7.21 -5.75
C ALA A 104 8.05 -7.24 -5.05
N GLU A 105 8.22 -8.05 -4.00
CA GLU A 105 9.46 -8.15 -3.23
C GLU A 105 10.62 -8.68 -4.08
N GLU A 106 10.36 -9.70 -4.91
CA GLU A 106 11.39 -10.26 -5.79
C GLU A 106 11.78 -9.29 -6.92
N GLU A 107 10.83 -8.50 -7.43
CA GLU A 107 11.11 -7.44 -8.42
C GLU A 107 11.94 -6.31 -7.80
N LEU A 108 11.63 -5.91 -6.57
CA LEU A 108 12.44 -4.94 -5.82
C LEU A 108 13.86 -5.46 -5.64
N LYS A 109 14.00 -6.71 -5.21
CA LYS A 109 15.30 -7.36 -5.03
C LYS A 109 16.11 -7.37 -6.32
N LYS A 110 15.53 -7.81 -7.44
CA LYS A 110 16.18 -7.81 -8.75
C LYS A 110 16.63 -6.41 -9.19
N LEU A 111 15.79 -5.38 -8.91
CA LEU A 111 16.12 -3.99 -9.23
C LEU A 111 17.37 -3.54 -8.47
N ILE A 112 17.41 -3.76 -7.17
CA ILE A 112 18.52 -3.29 -6.32
C ILE A 112 19.81 -4.07 -6.56
N GLU A 113 19.74 -5.38 -6.76
CA GLU A 113 20.90 -6.21 -7.10
C GLU A 113 21.53 -5.77 -8.45
N LYS A 114 20.69 -5.32 -9.40
CA LYS A 114 21.15 -4.81 -10.69
C LYS A 114 21.72 -3.39 -10.60
N THR A 115 21.23 -2.56 -9.70
CA THR A 115 21.55 -1.12 -9.66
C THR A 115 22.49 -0.74 -8.53
N GLY A 116 22.59 -1.56 -7.47
CA GLY A 116 23.32 -1.22 -6.25
C GLY A 116 22.64 -0.15 -5.40
N ILE A 117 21.38 0.22 -5.67
CA ILE A 117 20.67 1.27 -4.95
C ILE A 117 20.24 0.75 -3.56
N PRO A 118 20.63 1.42 -2.46
CA PRO A 118 20.23 1.03 -1.13
C PRO A 118 18.73 1.27 -0.89
N VAL A 119 18.14 0.44 -0.04
CA VAL A 119 16.71 0.47 0.31
C VAL A 119 16.54 0.71 1.79
N ALA A 120 15.70 1.67 2.15
CA ALA A 120 15.13 1.76 3.49
C ALA A 120 13.65 1.43 3.46
N GLU A 121 13.15 0.87 4.54
CA GLU A 121 11.78 0.42 4.67
C GLU A 121 10.96 1.39 5.50
N THR A 122 9.73 1.66 5.06
CA THR A 122 8.76 2.33 5.94
C THR A 122 8.22 1.34 6.96
N PHE A 123 7.50 1.83 7.97
CA PHE A 123 6.86 0.95 8.96
C PHE A 123 5.94 -0.09 8.29
N ALA A 124 5.14 0.32 7.31
CA ALA A 124 4.27 -0.59 6.57
C ALA A 124 5.00 -1.44 5.52
N GLY A 125 6.19 -1.02 5.10
CA GLY A 125 7.02 -1.74 4.13
C GLY A 125 8.02 -2.70 4.75
N LYS A 126 8.02 -2.83 6.08
CA LYS A 126 8.94 -3.74 6.78
C LYS A 126 8.76 -5.19 6.29
N GLY A 127 9.86 -5.76 5.81
CA GLY A 127 9.88 -7.10 5.23
C GLY A 127 9.76 -7.12 3.71
N SER A 128 9.65 -5.97 3.04
CA SER A 128 9.71 -5.88 1.58
C SER A 128 11.07 -6.30 1.01
N LEU A 129 12.10 -6.23 1.83
CA LEU A 129 13.43 -6.78 1.53
C LEU A 129 13.94 -7.55 2.74
N HIS A 130 14.59 -8.69 2.51
CA HIS A 130 15.13 -9.50 3.59
C HIS A 130 16.12 -8.69 4.44
N TYR A 131 16.00 -8.75 5.79
CA TYR A 131 16.76 -7.90 6.72
C TYR A 131 18.29 -8.12 6.70
N LYS A 132 18.76 -9.25 6.19
CA LYS A 132 20.19 -9.56 6.00
C LYS A 132 20.73 -9.13 4.63
N HIS A 133 19.90 -8.56 3.77
CA HIS A 133 20.37 -8.12 2.47
C HIS A 133 21.32 -6.93 2.67
N GLU A 134 22.47 -6.94 2.01
CA GLU A 134 23.52 -5.92 2.18
C GLU A 134 23.07 -4.49 1.83
N LEU A 135 22.09 -4.35 0.93
CA LEU A 135 21.51 -3.06 0.54
C LEU A 135 20.30 -2.66 1.41
N ASN A 136 19.90 -3.46 2.41
CA ASN A 136 18.83 -3.11 3.33
C ASN A 136 19.37 -2.24 4.47
N LEU A 137 18.98 -0.95 4.48
CA LEU A 137 19.39 0.02 5.49
C LEU A 137 18.53 -0.05 6.76
N GLY A 138 17.47 -0.86 6.76
CA GLY A 138 16.48 -0.92 7.84
C GLY A 138 15.41 0.16 7.73
N ALA A 139 14.79 0.50 8.86
CA ALA A 139 13.68 1.44 8.89
C ALA A 139 14.11 2.89 8.60
N MET A 140 13.23 3.63 7.92
CA MET A 140 13.38 5.06 7.62
C MET A 140 12.50 5.93 8.52
N GLY A 141 12.95 7.15 8.80
CA GLY A 141 12.15 8.21 9.40
C GLY A 141 12.31 8.34 10.92
N ALA A 142 11.27 8.78 11.62
CA ALA A 142 11.31 9.13 13.05
C ALA A 142 11.77 7.97 13.96
N THR A 143 11.40 6.75 13.60
CA THR A 143 11.82 5.50 14.29
C THR A 143 12.83 4.70 13.48
N GLY A 144 13.46 5.35 12.51
CA GLY A 144 14.41 4.74 11.59
C GLY A 144 15.80 4.51 12.18
N THR A 145 16.58 3.70 11.47
CA THR A 145 17.99 3.51 11.81
C THR A 145 18.79 4.76 11.52
N LYS A 146 19.85 4.99 12.27
CA LYS A 146 20.77 6.12 12.06
C LYS A 146 21.32 6.09 10.62
N GLY A 147 21.77 4.91 10.15
CA GLY A 147 22.33 4.76 8.82
C GLY A 147 21.34 5.07 7.69
N ALA A 148 20.08 4.59 7.79
CA ALA A 148 19.07 4.92 6.80
C ALA A 148 18.79 6.43 6.72
N ASN A 149 18.70 7.07 7.88
CA ASN A 149 18.45 8.52 7.94
C ASN A 149 19.64 9.34 7.43
N GLU A 150 20.88 8.97 7.75
CA GLU A 150 22.08 9.62 7.24
C GLU A 150 22.20 9.51 5.72
N ILE A 151 22.06 8.30 5.18
CA ILE A 151 22.10 8.08 3.72
C ILE A 151 20.98 8.85 3.02
N SER A 152 19.79 8.91 3.62
CA SER A 152 18.66 9.65 3.03
C SER A 152 18.92 11.16 2.96
N ASN A 153 19.62 11.71 3.93
CA ASN A 153 20.00 13.13 3.92
C ASN A 153 21.08 13.47 2.90
N GLU A 154 21.88 12.49 2.52
CA GLU A 154 22.90 12.63 1.48
C GLU A 154 22.39 12.31 0.07
N ALA A 155 21.25 11.65 -0.05
CA ALA A 155 20.67 11.25 -1.32
C ALA A 155 20.34 12.48 -2.20
N ASP A 156 20.70 12.39 -3.48
CA ASP A 156 20.31 13.36 -4.50
C ASP A 156 19.04 12.95 -5.25
N LEU A 157 18.59 11.71 -5.04
CA LEU A 157 17.34 11.17 -5.56
C LEU A 157 16.75 10.20 -4.53
N VAL A 158 15.53 10.46 -4.11
CA VAL A 158 14.75 9.54 -3.27
C VAL A 158 13.59 8.98 -4.09
N ILE A 159 13.56 7.65 -4.21
CA ILE A 159 12.57 6.91 -4.98
C ILE A 159 11.62 6.20 -4.02
N GLY A 160 10.36 6.64 -3.95
CA GLY A 160 9.34 5.94 -3.17
C GLY A 160 8.66 4.86 -4.00
N ILE A 161 8.67 3.63 -3.51
CA ILE A 161 7.97 2.51 -4.13
C ILE A 161 6.89 2.02 -3.16
N GLY A 162 5.63 2.12 -3.56
CA GLY A 162 4.51 1.70 -2.73
C GLY A 162 4.39 2.43 -1.39
N THR A 163 4.81 3.68 -1.32
CA THR A 163 4.75 4.52 -0.10
C THR A 163 4.09 5.85 -0.38
N ARG A 164 3.50 6.46 0.65
CA ARG A 164 2.87 7.80 0.59
C ARG A 164 3.66 8.89 1.33
N TYR A 165 4.89 8.63 1.74
CA TYR A 165 5.70 9.57 2.52
C TYR A 165 4.94 10.15 3.73
N SER A 166 4.45 9.28 4.61
CA SER A 166 3.77 9.68 5.83
C SER A 166 4.70 10.47 6.75
N ASP A 167 4.12 11.12 7.75
CA ASP A 167 4.83 11.91 8.73
C ASP A 167 5.97 11.15 9.42
N PHE A 168 5.71 9.88 9.81
CA PHE A 168 6.73 8.99 10.37
C PHE A 168 7.89 8.74 9.40
N THR A 169 7.60 8.49 8.12
CA THR A 169 8.63 8.21 7.10
C THR A 169 9.49 9.42 6.81
N SER A 170 8.88 10.60 6.81
CA SER A 170 9.59 11.85 6.54
C SER A 170 10.18 12.52 7.81
N ALA A 171 10.08 11.87 8.97
CA ALA A 171 10.46 12.43 10.27
C ALA A 171 9.87 13.82 10.46
N SER A 172 8.55 13.95 10.31
CA SER A 172 7.82 15.23 10.35
C SER A 172 8.37 16.27 9.37
N LYS A 173 8.71 15.81 8.16
CA LYS A 173 9.30 16.59 7.06
C LYS A 173 10.69 17.16 7.38
N SER A 174 11.39 16.63 8.37
CA SER A 174 12.78 17.00 8.67
C SER A 174 13.82 16.18 7.90
N ALA A 175 13.41 15.08 7.28
CA ALA A 175 14.25 14.31 6.36
C ALA A 175 14.41 15.02 5.00
N TRP A 176 15.42 14.61 4.24
CA TRP A 176 15.67 15.09 2.87
C TRP A 176 15.89 16.60 2.77
N GLN A 177 16.73 17.13 3.63
CA GLN A 177 17.04 18.58 3.67
C GLN A 177 17.86 19.04 2.45
N ASN A 178 18.50 18.13 1.72
CA ASN A 178 19.14 18.46 0.45
C ASN A 178 18.10 18.70 -0.65
N PRO A 179 18.38 19.56 -1.63
CA PRO A 179 17.54 19.67 -2.82
C PRO A 179 17.63 18.38 -3.63
N CYS A 180 16.82 17.39 -3.27
CA CYS A 180 16.71 16.12 -3.96
C CYS A 180 15.38 16.03 -4.75
N LEU A 181 15.39 15.21 -5.75
CA LEU A 181 14.21 14.93 -6.56
C LEU A 181 13.47 13.71 -6.00
N LEU A 182 12.19 13.90 -5.65
CA LEU A 182 11.34 12.82 -5.14
C LEU A 182 10.48 12.25 -6.26
N TYR A 183 10.46 10.92 -6.38
CA TYR A 183 9.56 10.18 -7.26
C TYR A 183 8.76 9.17 -6.47
N THR A 184 7.45 9.08 -6.78
CA THR A 184 6.54 8.04 -6.27
C THR A 184 5.97 7.24 -7.44
N SER A 185 5.81 5.98 -7.26
CA SER A 185 5.12 5.07 -8.18
C SER A 185 3.97 4.35 -7.48
#